data_d3b33f75e77b3ea0c04b23a56b04f153
#
_entry.id   d3b33f75e77b3ea0c04b23a56b04f153
#
_cell.length_a   1.000
_cell.length_b   1.000
_cell.length_c   1.000
_cell.angle_alpha   90.00
_cell.angle_beta   90.00
_cell.angle_gamma   90.00
#
_symmetry.space_group_name_H-M   'P 1'
#
loop_
_entity.id
_entity.type
_entity.pdbx_description
1 polymer ?
#
loop_
_entity_poly.entity_id
_entity_poly.type
_entity_poly.pdbx_seq_one_letter_code
_entity_poly.pdbx_strand_id
1 'polypeptide(L)'
;MEKFKQIKGYENYLISDQGRVYSYYTKKFLKPHKNTCGYLFVVLYKNGVCKNYRIHRLVALTFIPNPENKRTVNHIDGCKINNHVSNLEWCTNKENIRHAMDTGLRDNKGSKHYRAKLLEKEVLEIRRIFATGEYTKAALGRMFGVTRMLISYIVRRKNWVHI
;
A
#
# COMPACT_ATOMS: atom_id res chain seq x y z
N MET A 1 27.73 -11.30 1.57
CA MET A 1 27.44 -12.76 1.33
C MET A 1 25.99 -12.98 1.74
N GLU A 2 25.18 -13.66 0.93
CA GLU A 2 23.77 -13.96 1.20
C GLU A 2 23.64 -14.95 2.37
N LYS A 3 22.75 -14.65 3.30
CA LYS A 3 22.55 -15.42 4.54
C LYS A 3 21.29 -16.25 4.44
N PHE A 4 21.34 -17.52 4.82
CA PHE A 4 20.21 -18.43 4.84
C PHE A 4 19.87 -18.84 6.28
N LYS A 5 18.56 -18.92 6.59
CA LYS A 5 18.05 -19.46 7.85
C LYS A 5 16.88 -20.39 7.61
N GLN A 6 16.68 -21.35 8.52
CA GLN A 6 15.51 -22.23 8.48
C GLN A 6 14.21 -21.44 8.68
N ILE A 7 13.18 -21.82 7.94
CA ILE A 7 11.84 -21.26 8.11
C ILE A 7 11.20 -21.94 9.33
N LYS A 8 10.88 -21.15 10.36
CA LYS A 8 10.26 -21.68 11.59
C LYS A 8 8.98 -22.46 11.27
N GLY A 9 8.94 -23.71 11.71
CA GLY A 9 7.83 -24.63 11.46
C GLY A 9 7.86 -25.32 10.09
N TYR A 10 8.90 -25.06 9.28
CA TYR A 10 9.16 -25.69 7.97
C TYR A 10 10.66 -26.03 7.84
N GLU A 11 11.13 -26.96 8.64
CA GLU A 11 12.54 -27.28 8.85
C GLU A 11 13.24 -27.77 7.57
N ASN A 12 12.47 -28.27 6.58
CA ASN A 12 12.98 -28.71 5.28
C ASN A 12 13.10 -27.57 4.25
N TYR A 13 12.99 -26.30 4.71
CA TYR A 13 13.15 -25.14 3.87
C TYR A 13 14.03 -24.08 4.50
N LEU A 14 14.89 -23.47 3.67
CA LEU A 14 15.66 -22.28 4.03
C LEU A 14 15.10 -21.06 3.30
N ILE A 15 15.15 -19.93 3.95
CA ILE A 15 14.91 -18.62 3.35
C ILE A 15 16.17 -17.78 3.44
N SER A 16 16.52 -17.05 2.37
CA SER A 16 17.61 -16.10 2.41
C SER A 16 17.15 -14.68 2.78
N ASP A 17 18.10 -13.85 3.19
CA ASP A 17 17.93 -12.42 3.41
C ASP A 17 17.59 -11.62 2.12
N GLN A 18 17.71 -12.27 0.96
CA GLN A 18 17.31 -11.73 -0.36
C GLN A 18 15.95 -12.27 -0.85
N GLY A 19 15.30 -13.16 -0.08
CA GLY A 19 13.99 -13.73 -0.41
C GLY A 19 14.04 -14.99 -1.30
N ARG A 20 15.19 -15.63 -1.45
CA ARG A 20 15.28 -16.94 -2.12
C ARG A 20 14.93 -18.07 -1.16
N VAL A 21 14.11 -19.03 -1.58
CA VAL A 21 13.71 -20.19 -0.77
C VAL A 21 14.31 -21.45 -1.35
N TYR A 22 15.09 -22.18 -0.54
CA TYR A 22 15.65 -23.47 -0.89
C TYR A 22 14.83 -24.59 -0.24
N SER A 23 14.60 -25.68 -0.96
CA SER A 23 13.91 -26.88 -0.47
C SER A 23 14.87 -28.07 -0.38
N TYR A 24 14.95 -28.67 0.79
CA TYR A 24 15.70 -29.93 0.99
C TYR A 24 14.98 -31.12 0.35
N TYR A 25 13.64 -31.07 0.17
CA TYR A 25 12.91 -32.15 -0.53
C TYR A 25 13.32 -32.27 -2.01
N THR A 26 13.42 -31.13 -2.69
CA THR A 26 13.73 -31.10 -4.13
C THR A 26 15.19 -30.80 -4.40
N LYS A 27 15.98 -30.46 -3.37
CA LYS A 27 17.38 -30.00 -3.46
C LYS A 27 17.59 -28.84 -4.44
N LYS A 28 16.57 -27.94 -4.54
CA LYS A 28 16.56 -26.79 -5.48
C LYS A 28 15.98 -25.55 -4.82
N PHE A 29 16.29 -24.38 -5.40
CA PHE A 29 15.58 -23.17 -5.12
C PHE A 29 14.16 -23.23 -5.69
N LEU A 30 13.16 -22.84 -4.89
CA LEU A 30 11.79 -22.75 -5.35
C LEU A 30 11.62 -21.54 -6.28
N LYS A 31 10.92 -21.74 -7.39
CA LYS A 31 10.53 -20.64 -8.29
C LYS A 31 9.39 -19.86 -7.62
N PRO A 32 9.54 -18.53 -7.42
CA PRO A 32 8.46 -17.73 -6.88
C PRO A 32 7.34 -17.54 -7.90
N HIS A 33 6.11 -17.51 -7.40
CA HIS A 33 4.92 -17.13 -8.15
C HIS A 33 4.49 -15.71 -7.77
N LYS A 34 3.85 -15.00 -8.69
CA LYS A 34 3.28 -13.66 -8.45
C LYS A 34 1.76 -13.76 -8.30
N ASN A 35 1.22 -13.21 -7.22
CA ASN A 35 -0.23 -13.15 -7.04
C ASN A 35 -0.85 -11.93 -7.75
N THR A 36 -2.19 -11.85 -7.80
CA THR A 36 -2.93 -10.76 -8.43
C THR A 36 -2.62 -9.38 -7.83
N CYS A 37 -2.23 -9.33 -6.55
CA CYS A 37 -1.82 -8.09 -5.87
C CYS A 37 -0.36 -7.69 -6.15
N GLY A 38 0.39 -8.48 -6.92
CA GLY A 38 1.77 -8.20 -7.29
C GLY A 38 2.84 -8.74 -6.33
N TYR A 39 2.46 -9.44 -5.24
CA TYR A 39 3.42 -10.01 -4.29
C TYR A 39 3.95 -11.36 -4.76
N LEU A 40 5.23 -11.62 -4.47
CA LEU A 40 5.83 -12.94 -4.67
C LEU A 40 5.47 -13.89 -3.53
N PHE A 41 5.16 -15.13 -3.87
CA PHE A 41 4.90 -16.21 -2.92
C PHE A 41 5.51 -17.53 -3.38
N VAL A 42 5.70 -18.45 -2.45
CA VAL A 42 6.09 -19.84 -2.67
C VAL A 42 5.10 -20.79 -2.01
N VAL A 43 5.04 -22.01 -2.52
CA VAL A 43 4.26 -23.09 -1.91
C VAL A 43 5.18 -23.93 -1.04
N LEU A 44 4.87 -24.02 0.25
CA LEU A 44 5.58 -24.92 1.18
C LEU A 44 4.70 -26.11 1.51
N TYR A 45 5.33 -27.29 1.53
CA TYR A 45 4.68 -28.55 1.87
C TYR A 45 5.09 -29.02 3.26
N LYS A 46 4.12 -29.44 4.06
CA LYS A 46 4.35 -30.09 5.37
C LYS A 46 3.19 -31.01 5.70
N ASN A 47 3.47 -32.24 6.13
CA ASN A 47 2.50 -33.23 6.59
C ASN A 47 1.29 -33.42 5.63
N GLY A 48 1.56 -33.59 4.34
CA GLY A 48 0.52 -33.79 3.34
C GLY A 48 -0.18 -32.50 2.87
N VAL A 49 0.15 -31.33 3.46
CA VAL A 49 -0.55 -30.08 3.17
C VAL A 49 0.37 -29.08 2.48
N CYS A 50 -0.11 -28.49 1.38
CA CYS A 50 0.52 -27.38 0.69
C CYS A 50 -0.08 -26.04 1.15
N LYS A 51 0.78 -25.06 1.47
CA LYS A 51 0.35 -23.70 1.83
C LYS A 51 1.16 -22.64 1.10
N ASN A 52 0.48 -21.57 0.69
CA ASN A 52 1.11 -20.41 0.06
C ASN A 52 1.65 -19.44 1.11
N TYR A 53 2.92 -19.08 0.95
CA TYR A 53 3.59 -18.12 1.84
C TYR A 53 4.18 -16.96 1.03
N ARG A 54 3.81 -15.74 1.38
CA ARG A 54 4.40 -14.52 0.79
C ARG A 54 5.86 -14.40 1.21
N ILE A 55 6.75 -14.22 0.25
CA ILE A 55 8.21 -14.22 0.48
C ILE A 55 8.63 -13.11 1.45
N HIS A 56 8.15 -11.86 1.26
CA HIS A 56 8.47 -10.75 2.17
C HIS A 56 8.11 -11.07 3.63
N ARG A 57 7.02 -11.80 3.87
CA ARG A 57 6.65 -12.20 5.23
C ARG A 57 7.57 -13.28 5.79
N LEU A 58 8.01 -14.23 4.97
CA LEU A 58 9.00 -15.24 5.40
C LEU A 58 10.32 -14.58 5.76
N VAL A 59 10.80 -13.62 4.94
CA VAL A 59 12.02 -12.85 5.23
C VAL A 59 11.85 -12.06 6.53
N ALA A 60 10.76 -11.29 6.67
CA ALA A 60 10.53 -10.49 7.86
C ALA A 60 10.44 -11.33 9.13
N LEU A 61 9.69 -12.44 9.11
CA LEU A 61 9.56 -13.36 10.25
C LEU A 61 10.89 -14.02 10.66
N THR A 62 11.80 -14.19 9.70
CA THR A 62 13.06 -14.92 9.93
C THR A 62 14.21 -13.98 10.31
N PHE A 63 14.25 -12.77 9.78
CA PHE A 63 15.40 -11.89 9.88
C PHE A 63 15.15 -10.58 10.63
N ILE A 64 13.90 -10.12 10.74
CA ILE A 64 13.59 -8.81 11.32
C ILE A 64 12.89 -8.99 12.67
N PRO A 65 13.47 -8.52 13.78
CA PRO A 65 12.81 -8.52 15.09
C PRO A 65 11.47 -7.76 15.04
N ASN A 66 10.47 -8.27 15.76
CA ASN A 66 9.14 -7.65 15.85
C ASN A 66 8.66 -7.59 17.31
N PRO A 67 9.30 -6.78 18.16
CA PRO A 67 8.97 -6.73 19.59
C PRO A 67 7.56 -6.16 19.86
N GLU A 68 7.07 -5.29 18.97
CA GLU A 68 5.75 -4.68 19.06
C GLU A 68 4.63 -5.54 18.45
N ASN A 69 4.92 -6.75 17.98
CA ASN A 69 3.96 -7.64 17.31
C ASN A 69 3.15 -6.97 16.17
N LYS A 70 3.79 -6.09 15.40
CA LYS A 70 3.17 -5.43 14.25
C LYS A 70 2.76 -6.48 13.20
N ARG A 71 1.58 -6.31 12.61
CA ARG A 71 0.98 -7.33 11.74
C ARG A 71 1.35 -7.21 10.27
N THR A 72 1.75 -6.03 9.84
CA THR A 72 2.02 -5.72 8.42
C THR A 72 3.52 -5.64 8.18
N VAL A 73 3.94 -6.10 6.99
CA VAL A 73 5.29 -5.88 6.47
C VAL A 73 5.19 -4.93 5.30
N ASN A 74 5.91 -3.82 5.38
CA ASN A 74 6.03 -2.82 4.33
C ASN A 74 7.26 -3.08 3.47
N HIS A 75 7.19 -2.69 2.18
CA HIS A 75 8.34 -2.55 1.30
C HIS A 75 8.73 -1.07 1.27
N ILE A 76 9.90 -0.73 1.79
CA ILE A 76 10.34 0.67 1.97
C ILE A 76 10.39 1.41 0.63
N ASP A 77 10.83 0.74 -0.44
CA ASP A 77 10.87 1.28 -1.81
C ASP A 77 9.53 1.20 -2.56
N GLY A 78 8.47 0.61 -1.94
CA GLY A 78 7.19 0.35 -2.57
C GLY A 78 7.19 -0.79 -3.59
N CYS A 79 8.32 -1.41 -3.88
CA CYS A 79 8.47 -2.49 -4.86
C CYS A 79 8.15 -3.85 -4.25
N LYS A 80 6.94 -4.37 -4.51
CA LYS A 80 6.42 -5.63 -3.93
C LYS A 80 7.21 -6.90 -4.28
N ILE A 81 8.12 -6.82 -5.22
CA ILE A 81 8.99 -7.94 -5.63
C ILE A 81 10.40 -7.83 -5.04
N ASN A 82 10.78 -6.68 -4.48
CA ASN A 82 12.06 -6.51 -3.80
C ASN A 82 11.95 -6.98 -2.35
N ASN A 83 12.22 -8.27 -2.13
CA ASN A 83 12.10 -8.93 -0.82
C ASN A 83 13.41 -8.97 -0.04
N HIS A 84 14.40 -8.13 -0.37
CA HIS A 84 15.64 -8.01 0.39
C HIS A 84 15.34 -7.50 1.81
N VAL A 85 16.01 -8.07 2.82
CA VAL A 85 15.76 -7.77 4.24
C VAL A 85 15.87 -6.28 4.57
N SER A 86 16.82 -5.55 3.94
CA SER A 86 16.99 -4.10 4.15
C SER A 86 15.86 -3.25 3.57
N ASN A 87 15.02 -3.84 2.71
CA ASN A 87 13.86 -3.17 2.10
C ASN A 87 12.55 -3.48 2.81
N LEU A 88 12.59 -4.26 3.89
CA LEU A 88 11.40 -4.70 4.61
C LEU A 88 11.39 -4.18 6.05
N GLU A 89 10.22 -3.78 6.51
CA GLU A 89 10.02 -3.35 7.88
C GLU A 89 8.66 -3.83 8.42
N TRP A 90 8.60 -4.09 9.73
CA TRP A 90 7.34 -4.30 10.40
C TRP A 90 6.63 -2.97 10.65
N CYS A 91 5.37 -2.89 10.30
CA CYS A 91 4.57 -1.69 10.49
C CYS A 91 3.12 -2.01 10.89
N THR A 92 2.42 -1.01 11.42
CA THR A 92 0.97 -1.03 11.54
C THR A 92 0.32 -0.68 10.19
N ASN A 93 -0.97 -0.99 10.02
CA ASN A 93 -1.71 -0.57 8.82
C ASN A 93 -1.72 0.96 8.65
N LYS A 94 -1.77 1.72 9.76
CA LYS A 94 -1.76 3.18 9.74
C LYS A 94 -0.43 3.73 9.23
N GLU A 95 0.69 3.19 9.71
CA GLU A 95 2.04 3.54 9.26
C GLU A 95 2.22 3.21 7.78
N ASN A 96 1.79 2.02 7.35
CA ASN A 96 1.87 1.61 5.94
C ASN A 96 1.07 2.51 5.00
N ILE A 97 -0.15 2.91 5.40
CA ILE A 97 -0.96 3.85 4.62
C ILE A 97 -0.28 5.23 4.58
N ARG A 98 0.26 5.71 5.69
CA ARG A 98 0.98 6.98 5.74
C ARG A 98 2.20 6.95 4.81
N HIS A 99 3.03 5.92 4.92
CA HIS A 99 4.19 5.73 4.04
C HIS A 99 3.78 5.77 2.56
N ALA A 100 2.71 5.06 2.17
CA ALA A 100 2.22 5.05 0.80
C ALA A 100 1.72 6.43 0.32
N MET A 101 1.20 7.27 1.22
CA MET A 101 0.81 8.65 0.91
C MET A 101 2.04 9.58 0.80
N ASP A 102 2.98 9.47 1.73
CA ASP A 102 4.16 10.34 1.81
C ASP A 102 5.12 10.08 0.62
N THR A 103 5.20 8.84 0.16
CA THR A 103 6.00 8.42 -0.99
C THR A 103 5.28 8.54 -2.34
N GLY A 104 4.02 9.00 -2.35
CA GLY A 104 3.22 9.13 -3.59
C GLY A 104 2.76 7.80 -4.20
N LEU A 105 3.01 6.66 -3.56
CA LEU A 105 2.52 5.34 -4.00
C LEU A 105 0.98 5.24 -3.92
N ARG A 106 0.37 6.08 -3.10
CA ARG A 106 -1.07 6.24 -2.97
C ARG A 106 -1.44 7.71 -3.07
N ASP A 107 -1.99 8.11 -4.20
CA ASP A 107 -2.53 9.44 -4.42
C ASP A 107 -4.07 9.35 -4.42
N ASN A 108 -4.68 9.86 -3.36
CA ASN A 108 -6.14 9.94 -3.20
C ASN A 108 -6.60 11.40 -3.12
N LYS A 109 -5.81 12.36 -3.62
CA LYS A 109 -6.17 13.78 -3.57
C LYS A 109 -7.03 14.17 -4.76
N GLY A 110 -7.88 15.15 -4.56
CA GLY A 110 -8.67 15.72 -5.63
C GLY A 110 -9.58 14.72 -6.33
N SER A 111 -9.62 14.76 -7.65
CA SER A 111 -10.42 13.87 -8.51
C SER A 111 -10.00 12.40 -8.44
N LYS A 112 -8.79 12.11 -7.98
CA LYS A 112 -8.30 10.73 -7.78
C LYS A 112 -8.92 10.03 -6.56
N HIS A 113 -9.61 10.78 -5.68
CA HIS A 113 -10.34 10.17 -4.57
C HIS A 113 -11.57 9.45 -5.10
N TYR A 114 -11.78 8.18 -4.71
CA TYR A 114 -12.87 7.33 -5.24
C TYR A 114 -14.30 7.88 -5.00
N ARG A 115 -14.48 8.83 -4.09
CA ARG A 115 -15.73 9.57 -3.84
C ARG A 115 -15.73 10.96 -4.42
N ALA A 116 -14.74 11.34 -5.21
CA ALA A 116 -14.71 12.65 -5.82
C ALA A 116 -15.91 12.82 -6.76
N LYS A 117 -16.66 13.89 -6.59
CA LYS A 117 -17.80 14.28 -7.45
C LYS A 117 -17.42 15.40 -8.40
N LEU A 118 -16.27 15.99 -8.22
CA LEU A 118 -15.78 17.15 -8.96
C LEU A 118 -14.37 16.88 -9.47
N LEU A 119 -14.05 17.49 -10.59
CA LEU A 119 -12.72 17.58 -11.15
C LEU A 119 -12.02 18.85 -10.67
N GLU A 120 -10.69 18.91 -10.75
CA GLU A 120 -9.88 20.08 -10.40
C GLU A 120 -10.38 21.36 -11.11
N LYS A 121 -10.65 21.26 -12.41
CA LYS A 121 -11.18 22.36 -13.24
C LYS A 121 -12.50 22.92 -12.72
N GLU A 122 -13.39 22.04 -12.26
CA GLU A 122 -14.69 22.45 -11.73
C GLU A 122 -14.55 23.15 -10.36
N VAL A 123 -13.60 22.70 -9.56
CA VAL A 123 -13.28 23.34 -8.27
C VAL A 123 -12.70 24.75 -8.47
N LEU A 124 -11.81 24.92 -9.43
CA LEU A 124 -11.28 26.25 -9.79
C LEU A 124 -12.38 27.16 -10.31
N GLU A 125 -13.27 26.63 -11.15
CA GLU A 125 -14.41 27.38 -11.70
C GLU A 125 -15.40 27.79 -10.59
N ILE A 126 -15.72 26.90 -9.65
CA ILE A 126 -16.53 27.21 -8.47
C ILE A 126 -15.92 28.39 -7.68
N ARG A 127 -14.60 28.37 -7.47
CA ARG A 127 -13.93 29.48 -6.76
C ARG A 127 -13.96 30.76 -7.55
N ARG A 128 -13.76 30.69 -8.87
CA ARG A 128 -13.85 31.86 -9.77
C ARG A 128 -15.24 32.50 -9.74
N ILE A 129 -16.29 31.71 -9.96
CA ILE A 129 -17.67 32.18 -9.98
C ILE A 129 -18.08 32.71 -8.61
N PHE A 130 -17.69 32.02 -7.51
CA PHE A 130 -18.03 32.52 -6.16
C PHE A 130 -17.39 33.88 -5.84
N ALA A 131 -16.20 34.14 -6.37
CA ALA A 131 -15.49 35.40 -6.16
C ALA A 131 -16.16 36.59 -6.82
N THR A 132 -17.04 36.41 -7.84
CA THR A 132 -17.83 37.50 -8.44
C THR A 132 -18.90 38.06 -7.49
N GLY A 133 -19.28 37.30 -6.45
CA GLY A 133 -20.35 37.68 -5.52
C GLY A 133 -21.78 37.48 -6.03
N GLU A 134 -21.95 37.12 -7.32
CA GLU A 134 -23.26 36.97 -7.97
C GLU A 134 -24.02 35.71 -7.58
N TYR A 135 -23.29 34.70 -7.14
CA TYR A 135 -23.86 33.37 -6.88
C TYR A 135 -23.75 32.96 -5.42
N THR A 136 -24.87 32.48 -4.89
CA THR A 136 -24.87 31.87 -3.54
C THR A 136 -24.26 30.48 -3.56
N LYS A 137 -23.74 30.01 -2.40
CA LYS A 137 -23.22 28.63 -2.26
C LYS A 137 -24.29 27.58 -2.59
N ALA A 138 -25.57 27.87 -2.35
CA ALA A 138 -26.65 26.95 -2.68
C ALA A 138 -26.88 26.88 -4.21
N ALA A 139 -26.81 28.04 -4.91
CA ALA A 139 -26.90 28.05 -6.37
C ALA A 139 -25.77 27.29 -7.02
N LEU A 140 -24.53 27.53 -6.61
CA LEU A 140 -23.37 26.77 -7.08
C LEU A 140 -23.50 25.28 -6.78
N GLY A 141 -24.03 24.89 -5.61
CA GLY A 141 -24.29 23.51 -5.28
C GLY A 141 -25.22 22.83 -6.28
N ARG A 142 -26.30 23.51 -6.70
CA ARG A 142 -27.22 23.02 -7.76
C ARG A 142 -26.54 22.94 -9.12
N MET A 143 -25.79 23.98 -9.51
CA MET A 143 -25.11 24.04 -10.82
C MET A 143 -24.08 22.87 -11.00
N PHE A 144 -23.34 22.56 -9.96
CA PHE A 144 -22.29 21.54 -10.00
C PHE A 144 -22.73 20.18 -9.42
N GLY A 145 -24.03 19.98 -9.12
CA GLY A 145 -24.56 18.71 -8.62
C GLY A 145 -24.01 18.26 -7.26
N VAL A 146 -23.65 19.24 -6.39
CA VAL A 146 -23.05 18.97 -5.09
C VAL A 146 -23.75 19.73 -3.96
N THR A 147 -23.48 19.35 -2.72
CA THR A 147 -24.12 20.00 -1.58
C THR A 147 -23.57 21.41 -1.33
N ARG A 148 -24.42 22.33 -0.78
CA ARG A 148 -24.00 23.64 -0.30
C ARG A 148 -22.80 23.55 0.65
N MET A 149 -22.77 22.51 1.49
CA MET A 149 -21.68 22.30 2.46
C MET A 149 -20.35 22.03 1.74
N LEU A 150 -20.34 21.20 0.68
CA LEU A 150 -19.14 20.94 -0.10
C LEU A 150 -18.64 22.22 -0.77
N ILE A 151 -19.52 23.02 -1.37
CA ILE A 151 -19.17 24.35 -1.91
C ILE A 151 -18.54 25.22 -0.82
N SER A 152 -19.13 25.25 0.39
CA SER A 152 -18.57 26.04 1.51
C SER A 152 -17.13 25.60 1.88
N TYR A 153 -16.83 24.30 1.85
CA TYR A 153 -15.47 23.80 2.11
C TYR A 153 -14.50 24.14 0.97
N ILE A 154 -14.96 24.08 -0.28
CA ILE A 154 -14.17 24.42 -1.46
C ILE A 154 -13.75 25.91 -1.44
N VAL A 155 -14.69 26.82 -1.26
CA VAL A 155 -14.42 28.28 -1.27
C VAL A 155 -13.62 28.77 -0.06
N ARG A 156 -13.70 28.03 1.07
CA ARG A 156 -12.88 28.26 2.26
C ARG A 156 -11.54 27.56 2.23
N ARG A 157 -11.19 26.90 1.12
CA ARG A 157 -9.98 26.06 0.97
C ARG A 157 -9.79 25.01 2.07
N LYS A 158 -10.89 24.50 2.67
CA LYS A 158 -10.86 23.36 3.60
C LYS A 158 -10.80 22.02 2.89
N ASN A 159 -11.36 21.95 1.67
CA ASN A 159 -11.20 20.83 0.74
C ASN A 159 -10.45 21.32 -0.50
N TRP A 160 -9.82 20.40 -1.23
CA TRP A 160 -9.04 20.71 -2.43
C TRP A 160 -7.93 21.74 -2.15
N VAL A 161 -7.23 21.55 -1.02
CA VAL A 161 -6.16 22.47 -0.57
C VAL A 161 -4.91 22.45 -1.44
N HIS A 162 -4.78 21.46 -2.32
CA HIS A 162 -3.64 21.27 -3.22
C HIS A 162 -3.74 22.08 -4.52
N ILE A 163 -4.90 22.74 -4.74
CA ILE A 163 -5.14 23.64 -5.88
C ILE A 163 -5.76 24.96 -5.42
#